data_4a25e0d738a194aaa100068b171a57eb
#
_entry.id   4a25e0d738a194aaa100068b171a57eb
#
_cell.length_a   1.000
_cell.length_b   1.000
_cell.length_c   1.000
_cell.angle_alpha   90.00
_cell.angle_beta   90.00
_cell.angle_gamma   90.00
#
_symmetry.space_group_name_H-M   'P 1'
#
loop_
_entity.id
_entity.type
_entity.pdbx_description
1 polymer ?
#
loop_
_entity_poly.entity_id
_entity_poly.type
_entity_poly.pdbx_seq_one_letter_code
_entity_poly.pdbx_strand_id
1 'polypeptide(L)'
;MADFFFRTEDIRPDEVLNYFVETGQDRQIVDALKNRNPVVLVGSRGVGKSFLLRVAQKELLDAFEEGRVFPIYISFVRSSLLQSPDPNQFKHWMLARVCSSIIRALNKSGLLGGVPKSIGLLAGEQVTPLIGVTKVEKIADAYEGSWKNPPVSIDIDGLPSIDDFKDALEDLADVLKIRRFVLLIDEAAHIFLPEQQRQFFTLFRDLRSHCITCNAAVYPGVTSFGETFQPVHDATMLSIDRDVLSADYV
;
A
#
# COMPACT_ATOMS: atom_id res chain seq x y z
N MET A 1 -3.51 -30.84 -15.41
CA MET A 1 -2.18 -30.19 -15.43
C MET A 1 -2.28 -29.06 -14.42
N ALA A 2 -1.45 -29.02 -13.39
CA ALA A 2 -1.46 -27.89 -12.47
C ALA A 2 -0.88 -26.67 -13.21
N ASP A 3 -1.66 -25.57 -13.30
CA ASP A 3 -1.18 -24.34 -13.88
C ASP A 3 -0.06 -23.78 -13.00
N PHE A 4 1.11 -23.57 -13.61
CA PHE A 4 2.27 -23.04 -12.92
C PHE A 4 2.30 -21.52 -13.09
N PHE A 5 2.03 -20.78 -12.02
CA PHE A 5 2.05 -19.32 -12.03
C PHE A 5 3.46 -18.81 -11.76
N PHE A 6 3.99 -18.00 -12.68
CA PHE A 6 5.32 -17.39 -12.54
C PHE A 6 5.32 -16.09 -11.76
N ARG A 7 4.16 -15.43 -11.64
CA ARG A 7 4.03 -14.11 -10.99
C ARG A 7 2.81 -14.07 -10.07
N THR A 8 2.94 -13.33 -8.99
CA THR A 8 1.84 -13.10 -8.04
C THR A 8 0.63 -12.42 -8.70
N GLU A 9 0.85 -11.59 -9.70
CA GLU A 9 -0.21 -10.89 -10.45
C GLU A 9 -1.10 -11.85 -11.26
N ASP A 10 -0.60 -13.03 -11.59
CA ASP A 10 -1.34 -14.06 -12.34
C ASP A 10 -2.30 -14.84 -11.42
N ILE A 11 -2.15 -14.73 -10.11
CA ILE A 11 -2.97 -15.42 -9.11
C ILE A 11 -4.13 -14.51 -8.69
N ARG A 12 -5.34 -15.04 -8.73
CA ARG A 12 -6.51 -14.32 -8.22
C ARG A 12 -6.37 -14.06 -6.72
N PRO A 13 -6.69 -12.85 -6.22
CA PRO A 13 -6.54 -12.51 -4.80
C PRO A 13 -7.30 -13.43 -3.83
N ASP A 14 -8.41 -14.03 -4.28
CA ASP A 14 -9.21 -14.98 -3.50
C ASP A 14 -8.60 -16.38 -3.46
N GLU A 15 -7.72 -16.73 -4.39
CA GLU A 15 -7.08 -18.04 -4.52
C GLU A 15 -5.66 -18.10 -3.95
N VAL A 16 -5.11 -16.99 -3.49
CA VAL A 16 -3.70 -16.88 -3.08
C VAL A 16 -3.30 -17.91 -2.00
N LEU A 17 -4.22 -18.23 -1.07
CA LEU A 17 -3.96 -19.21 -0.02
C LEU A 17 -3.85 -20.66 -0.56
N ASN A 18 -4.44 -20.97 -1.71
CA ASN A 18 -4.35 -22.29 -2.33
C ASN A 18 -2.93 -22.62 -2.84
N TYR A 19 -2.14 -21.55 -3.07
CA TYR A 19 -0.75 -21.65 -3.55
C TYR A 19 0.27 -21.35 -2.47
N PHE A 20 -0.17 -21.08 -1.25
CA PHE A 20 0.71 -20.77 -0.14
C PHE A 20 1.28 -22.06 0.48
N VAL A 21 2.52 -22.36 0.13
CA VAL A 21 3.30 -23.42 0.79
C VAL A 21 4.04 -22.77 1.96
N GLU A 22 3.51 -22.97 3.15
CA GLU A 22 3.96 -22.30 4.36
C GLU A 22 5.29 -22.86 4.86
N THR A 23 6.31 -22.03 4.95
CA THR A 23 7.50 -22.27 5.76
C THR A 23 7.39 -21.56 7.11
N GLY A 24 8.18 -21.98 8.11
CA GLY A 24 8.19 -21.29 9.40
C GLY A 24 8.56 -19.81 9.29
N GLN A 25 9.46 -19.45 8.36
CA GLN A 25 9.85 -18.06 8.10
C GLN A 25 8.70 -17.28 7.43
N ASP A 26 8.06 -17.86 6.41
CA ASP A 26 6.93 -17.20 5.72
C ASP A 26 5.78 -16.92 6.71
N ARG A 27 5.47 -17.88 7.61
CA ARG A 27 4.47 -17.69 8.66
C ARG A 27 4.79 -16.52 9.59
N GLN A 28 6.03 -16.44 10.07
CA GLN A 28 6.48 -15.34 10.92
C GLN A 28 6.36 -13.98 10.22
N ILE A 29 6.69 -13.91 8.93
CA ILE A 29 6.56 -12.69 8.13
C ILE A 29 5.09 -12.31 7.97
N VAL A 30 4.22 -13.23 7.58
CA VAL A 30 2.78 -12.98 7.42
C VAL A 30 2.16 -12.51 8.74
N ASP A 31 2.51 -13.14 9.86
CA ASP A 31 2.01 -12.75 11.17
C ASP A 31 2.51 -11.36 11.59
N ALA A 32 3.78 -11.04 11.31
CA ALA A 32 4.31 -9.70 11.53
C ALA A 32 3.58 -8.63 10.71
N LEU A 33 3.29 -8.89 9.42
CA LEU A 33 2.53 -7.98 8.55
C LEU A 33 1.11 -7.71 9.04
N LYS A 34 0.52 -8.64 9.78
CA LYS A 34 -0.82 -8.49 10.39
C LYS A 34 -0.81 -7.75 11.72
N ASN A 35 0.35 -7.60 12.35
CA ASN A 35 0.51 -6.96 13.65
C ASN A 35 0.43 -5.41 13.58
N ARG A 36 0.45 -4.75 14.76
CA ARG A 36 0.41 -3.29 14.88
C ARG A 36 1.72 -2.61 14.50
N ASN A 37 2.84 -3.28 14.69
CA ASN A 37 4.14 -2.72 14.38
C ASN A 37 4.32 -2.64 12.87
N PRO A 38 4.72 -1.49 12.32
CA PRO A 38 5.06 -1.37 10.92
C PRO A 38 6.19 -2.32 10.54
N VAL A 39 6.11 -2.88 9.35
CA VAL A 39 7.13 -3.79 8.80
C VAL A 39 7.66 -3.26 7.48
N VAL A 40 8.97 -3.25 7.35
CA VAL A 40 9.66 -3.10 6.06
C VAL A 40 10.25 -4.46 5.69
N LEU A 41 9.64 -5.09 4.69
CA LEU A 41 10.02 -6.39 4.18
C LEU A 41 11.10 -6.22 3.11
N VAL A 42 12.31 -6.64 3.40
CA VAL A 42 13.48 -6.52 2.53
C VAL A 42 13.74 -7.83 1.82
N GLY A 43 13.99 -7.81 0.53
CA GLY A 43 14.34 -9.02 -0.21
C GLY A 43 14.58 -8.74 -1.69
N SER A 44 15.35 -9.60 -2.35
CA SER A 44 15.66 -9.53 -3.77
C SER A 44 14.40 -9.65 -4.65
N ARG A 45 14.52 -9.39 -5.94
CA ARG A 45 13.42 -9.60 -6.89
C ARG A 45 13.11 -11.10 -7.00
N GLY A 46 11.84 -11.46 -7.00
CA GLY A 46 11.38 -12.85 -7.18
C GLY A 46 11.35 -13.70 -5.90
N VAL A 47 11.79 -13.19 -4.73
CA VAL A 47 11.77 -13.96 -3.47
C VAL A 47 10.39 -14.13 -2.84
N GLY A 48 9.33 -13.57 -3.42
CA GLY A 48 7.96 -13.77 -2.96
C GLY A 48 7.39 -12.67 -2.07
N LYS A 49 8.02 -11.46 -1.96
CA LYS A 49 7.51 -10.35 -1.14
C LYS A 49 6.05 -10.01 -1.44
N SER A 50 5.72 -9.77 -2.71
CA SER A 50 4.36 -9.44 -3.17
C SER A 50 3.37 -10.55 -2.81
N PHE A 51 3.80 -11.80 -2.90
CA PHE A 51 2.98 -12.95 -2.54
C PHE A 51 2.65 -12.96 -1.04
N LEU A 52 3.64 -12.76 -0.16
CA LEU A 52 3.42 -12.70 1.29
C LEU A 52 2.54 -11.53 1.71
N LEU A 53 2.67 -10.35 1.05
CA LEU A 53 1.74 -9.24 1.25
C LEU A 53 0.29 -9.64 0.89
N ARG A 54 0.10 -10.38 -0.21
CA ARG A 54 -1.23 -10.88 -0.64
C ARG A 54 -1.79 -11.95 0.30
N VAL A 55 -0.94 -12.84 0.82
CA VAL A 55 -1.34 -13.81 1.85
C VAL A 55 -1.83 -13.08 3.11
N ALA A 56 -1.05 -12.12 3.62
CA ALA A 56 -1.45 -11.31 4.77
C ALA A 56 -2.75 -10.54 4.51
N GLN A 57 -2.92 -9.97 3.30
CA GLN A 57 -4.16 -9.32 2.89
C GLN A 57 -5.35 -10.27 2.96
N LYS A 58 -5.22 -11.46 2.37
CA LYS A 58 -6.32 -12.44 2.32
C LYS A 58 -6.71 -12.93 3.71
N GLU A 59 -5.74 -13.28 4.54
CA GLU A 59 -6.00 -13.71 5.92
C GLU A 59 -6.69 -12.62 6.76
N LEU A 60 -6.29 -11.35 6.61
CA LEU A 60 -6.94 -10.24 7.30
C LEU A 60 -8.37 -10.00 6.80
N LEU A 61 -8.64 -10.16 5.48
CA LEU A 61 -9.98 -10.05 4.93
C LEU A 61 -10.87 -11.19 5.43
N ASP A 62 -10.36 -12.42 5.48
CA ASP A 62 -11.11 -13.58 5.96
C ASP A 62 -11.46 -13.47 7.46
N ALA A 63 -10.57 -12.85 8.24
CA ALA A 63 -10.77 -12.60 9.67
C ALA A 63 -11.45 -11.25 9.97
N PHE A 64 -11.93 -10.51 8.94
CA PHE A 64 -12.39 -9.13 9.12
C PHE A 64 -13.59 -9.01 10.06
N GLU A 65 -14.56 -9.89 9.99
CA GLU A 65 -15.77 -9.82 10.83
C GLU A 65 -15.44 -9.93 12.32
N GLU A 66 -14.43 -10.72 12.69
CA GLU A 66 -13.99 -10.92 14.08
C GLU A 66 -12.96 -9.88 14.51
N GLY A 67 -11.93 -9.67 13.66
CA GLY A 67 -10.77 -8.85 13.99
C GLY A 67 -10.96 -7.36 13.77
N ARG A 68 -11.86 -7.00 12.85
CA ARG A 68 -12.13 -5.62 12.41
C ARG A 68 -10.86 -4.89 11.96
N VAL A 69 -9.90 -5.62 11.37
CA VAL A 69 -8.67 -5.09 10.77
C VAL A 69 -8.81 -5.16 9.26
N PHE A 70 -8.79 -3.99 8.60
CA PHE A 70 -9.06 -3.90 7.17
C PHE A 70 -7.76 -3.69 6.37
N PRO A 71 -7.36 -4.64 5.52
CA PRO A 71 -6.14 -4.54 4.73
C PRO A 71 -6.38 -3.84 3.40
N ILE A 72 -5.45 -2.98 3.00
CA ILE A 72 -5.46 -2.29 1.71
C ILE A 72 -4.12 -2.55 1.02
N TYR A 73 -4.16 -3.24 -0.11
CA TYR A 73 -2.97 -3.46 -0.94
C TYR A 73 -2.79 -2.30 -1.92
N ILE A 74 -1.59 -1.75 -1.93
CA ILE A 74 -1.21 -0.59 -2.74
C ILE A 74 0.04 -0.95 -3.54
N SER A 75 0.02 -0.76 -4.86
CA SER A 75 1.19 -0.95 -5.72
C SER A 75 1.65 0.39 -6.30
N PHE A 76 2.94 0.67 -6.19
CA PHE A 76 3.59 1.85 -6.74
C PHE A 76 4.36 1.57 -8.03
N VAL A 77 4.05 0.48 -8.71
CA VAL A 77 4.71 0.08 -9.98
C VAL A 77 4.71 1.18 -11.05
N ARG A 78 3.74 2.08 -11.05
CA ARG A 78 3.60 3.16 -12.06
C ARG A 78 4.40 4.43 -11.75
N SER A 79 5.18 4.46 -10.68
CA SER A 79 6.01 5.62 -10.32
C SER A 79 7.00 6.03 -11.41
N SER A 80 7.46 5.09 -12.23
CA SER A 80 8.36 5.35 -13.35
C SER A 80 7.76 6.21 -14.46
N LEU A 81 6.45 6.40 -14.47
CA LEU A 81 5.73 7.20 -15.46
C LEU A 81 5.65 8.69 -15.10
N LEU A 82 6.11 9.08 -13.91
CA LEU A 82 6.00 10.45 -13.42
C LEU A 82 7.05 11.35 -14.08
N GLN A 83 6.61 12.36 -14.82
CA GLN A 83 7.45 13.33 -15.51
C GLN A 83 6.90 14.76 -15.41
N SER A 84 6.31 15.12 -14.27
CA SER A 84 5.84 16.48 -14.02
C SER A 84 6.98 17.38 -13.54
N PRO A 85 6.99 18.70 -13.84
CA PRO A 85 7.95 19.65 -13.31
C PRO A 85 7.70 20.00 -11.82
N ASP A 86 6.59 19.56 -11.24
CA ASP A 86 6.28 19.77 -9.83
C ASP A 86 7.33 19.05 -8.95
N PRO A 87 8.10 19.77 -8.11
CA PRO A 87 9.09 19.16 -7.23
C PRO A 87 8.47 18.20 -6.21
N ASN A 88 7.17 18.35 -5.92
CA ASN A 88 6.43 17.48 -5.02
C ASN A 88 5.60 16.40 -5.75
N GLN A 89 5.76 16.26 -7.07
CA GLN A 89 4.96 15.36 -7.90
C GLN A 89 4.86 13.95 -7.31
N PHE A 90 5.98 13.44 -6.81
CA PHE A 90 6.04 12.08 -6.30
C PHE A 90 5.22 11.94 -4.99
N LYS A 91 5.33 12.91 -4.08
CA LYS A 91 4.54 12.96 -2.84
C LYS A 91 3.04 13.08 -3.13
N HIS A 92 2.66 14.00 -4.03
CA HIS A 92 1.27 14.22 -4.40
C HIS A 92 0.66 12.97 -5.07
N TRP A 93 1.40 12.37 -6.00
CA TRP A 93 0.99 11.12 -6.64
C TRP A 93 0.83 9.98 -5.64
N MET A 94 1.82 9.77 -4.75
CA MET A 94 1.73 8.71 -3.73
C MET A 94 0.49 8.87 -2.87
N LEU A 95 0.23 10.08 -2.36
CA LEU A 95 -0.92 10.35 -1.51
C LEU A 95 -2.24 10.13 -2.27
N ALA A 96 -2.34 10.64 -3.50
CA ALA A 96 -3.49 10.40 -4.36
C ALA A 96 -3.71 8.89 -4.61
N ARG A 97 -2.63 8.13 -4.81
CA ARG A 97 -2.68 6.68 -5.03
C ARG A 97 -3.10 5.92 -3.78
N VAL A 98 -2.63 6.34 -2.61
CA VAL A 98 -3.06 5.78 -1.31
C VAL A 98 -4.55 6.03 -1.11
N CYS A 99 -5.02 7.28 -1.24
CA CYS A 99 -6.44 7.62 -1.09
C CYS A 99 -7.33 6.83 -2.05
N SER A 100 -6.99 6.79 -3.34
CA SER A 100 -7.78 6.04 -4.33
C SER A 100 -7.81 4.54 -4.06
N SER A 101 -6.70 3.97 -3.57
CA SER A 101 -6.63 2.54 -3.21
C SER A 101 -7.51 2.20 -2.02
N ILE A 102 -7.56 3.07 -1.02
CA ILE A 102 -8.43 2.92 0.15
C ILE A 102 -9.90 2.95 -0.28
N ILE A 103 -10.30 3.95 -1.05
CA ILE A 103 -11.69 4.10 -1.53
C ILE A 103 -12.10 2.88 -2.36
N ARG A 104 -11.25 2.43 -3.29
CA ARG A 104 -11.51 1.23 -4.11
C ARG A 104 -11.65 -0.03 -3.24
N ALA A 105 -10.80 -0.21 -2.24
CA ALA A 105 -10.84 -1.37 -1.35
C ALA A 105 -12.13 -1.39 -0.53
N LEU A 106 -12.52 -0.28 0.08
CA LEU A 106 -13.76 -0.13 0.85
C LEU A 106 -15.00 -0.35 -0.01
N ASN A 107 -15.00 0.20 -1.23
CA ASN A 107 -16.10 0.02 -2.18
C ASN A 107 -16.25 -1.45 -2.61
N LYS A 108 -15.12 -2.09 -2.97
CA LYS A 108 -15.09 -3.51 -3.36
C LYS A 108 -15.59 -4.44 -2.25
N SER A 109 -15.35 -4.09 -1.00
CA SER A 109 -15.80 -4.85 0.17
C SER A 109 -17.25 -4.55 0.58
N GLY A 110 -17.96 -3.68 -0.16
CA GLY A 110 -19.34 -3.31 0.13
C GLY A 110 -19.52 -2.44 1.39
N LEU A 111 -18.42 -1.94 1.99
CA LEU A 111 -18.48 -1.16 3.23
C LEU A 111 -18.97 0.28 3.03
N LEU A 112 -19.03 0.77 1.79
CA LEU A 112 -19.50 2.12 1.45
C LEU A 112 -21.00 2.20 1.09
N GLY A 113 -21.82 1.28 1.55
CA GLY A 113 -23.28 1.27 1.28
C GLY A 113 -24.05 2.48 1.82
N GLY A 114 -23.50 3.19 2.83
CA GLY A 114 -23.92 4.52 3.24
C GLY A 114 -22.67 5.40 3.25
N VAL A 115 -22.53 6.30 2.28
CA VAL A 115 -21.30 7.09 2.09
C VAL A 115 -21.04 8.02 3.28
N PRO A 116 -20.07 7.75 4.16
CA PRO A 116 -19.67 8.68 5.23
C PRO A 116 -19.16 10.00 4.64
N LYS A 117 -19.44 11.12 5.30
CA LYS A 117 -18.93 12.45 4.84
C LYS A 117 -17.43 12.51 4.69
N SER A 118 -16.70 11.81 5.56
CA SER A 118 -15.24 11.70 5.57
C SER A 118 -14.65 11.05 4.31
N ILE A 119 -15.44 10.26 3.57
CA ILE A 119 -15.00 9.75 2.28
C ILE A 119 -14.77 10.87 1.26
N GLY A 120 -15.49 11.98 1.39
CA GLY A 120 -15.32 13.16 0.54
C GLY A 120 -13.93 13.80 0.67
N LEU A 121 -13.36 13.81 1.87
CA LEU A 121 -11.99 14.28 2.10
C LEU A 121 -10.96 13.39 1.37
N LEU A 122 -11.14 12.06 1.45
CA LEU A 122 -10.26 11.13 0.74
C LEU A 122 -10.47 11.14 -0.77
N ALA A 123 -11.69 11.41 -1.25
CA ALA A 123 -12.03 11.45 -2.66
C ALA A 123 -11.64 12.78 -3.34
N GLY A 124 -11.40 13.83 -2.55
CA GLY A 124 -11.12 15.19 -3.02
C GLY A 124 -12.36 15.93 -3.53
N GLU A 125 -13.56 15.40 -3.29
CA GLU A 125 -14.82 15.96 -3.75
C GLU A 125 -15.99 15.48 -2.87
N GLN A 126 -17.10 16.24 -2.86
CA GLN A 126 -18.33 15.76 -2.21
C GLN A 126 -18.89 14.58 -3.01
N VAL A 127 -18.97 13.43 -2.38
CA VAL A 127 -19.40 12.18 -3.02
C VAL A 127 -20.86 11.89 -2.66
N THR A 128 -21.69 11.85 -3.67
CA THR A 128 -23.02 11.23 -3.65
C THR A 128 -22.95 10.00 -4.56
N PRO A 129 -23.53 8.89 -4.21
CA PRO A 129 -22.93 7.56 -4.13
C PRO A 129 -21.76 7.35 -5.12
N LEU A 130 -20.70 6.71 -4.68
CA LEU A 130 -19.44 6.45 -5.41
C LEU A 130 -19.67 5.68 -6.74
N ILE A 131 -20.25 6.35 -7.72
CA ILE A 131 -20.38 5.86 -9.08
C ILE A 131 -19.39 6.66 -9.93
N GLY A 132 -18.19 6.10 -10.14
CA GLY A 132 -17.22 6.70 -11.05
C GLY A 132 -15.82 6.92 -10.45
N VAL A 133 -14.98 7.60 -11.21
CA VAL A 133 -13.59 7.91 -10.90
C VAL A 133 -13.53 9.15 -10.01
N THR A 134 -12.97 9.03 -8.81
CA THR A 134 -12.85 10.14 -7.86
C THR A 134 -11.84 11.20 -8.32
N LYS A 135 -11.89 12.41 -7.73
CA LYS A 135 -10.94 13.50 -8.06
C LYS A 135 -9.50 13.10 -7.74
N VAL A 136 -9.25 12.46 -6.59
CA VAL A 136 -7.90 11.95 -6.25
C VAL A 136 -7.41 10.88 -7.23
N GLU A 137 -8.30 10.04 -7.76
CA GLU A 137 -7.94 9.07 -8.78
C GLU A 137 -7.56 9.76 -10.09
N LYS A 138 -8.29 10.80 -10.51
CA LYS A 138 -7.92 11.62 -11.67
C LYS A 138 -6.56 12.30 -11.49
N ILE A 139 -6.25 12.78 -10.27
CA ILE A 139 -4.94 13.36 -9.94
C ILE A 139 -3.84 12.29 -10.11
N ALA A 140 -4.03 11.09 -9.54
CA ALA A 140 -3.06 10.00 -9.71
C ALA A 140 -2.85 9.62 -11.18
N ASP A 141 -3.94 9.47 -11.94
CA ASP A 141 -3.90 9.13 -13.36
C ASP A 141 -3.26 10.24 -14.21
N ALA A 142 -3.48 11.52 -13.86
CA ALA A 142 -2.84 12.65 -14.53
C ALA A 142 -1.32 12.62 -14.35
N TYR A 143 -0.83 12.37 -13.14
CA TYR A 143 0.59 12.17 -12.88
C TYR A 143 1.14 10.97 -13.67
N GLU A 144 0.47 9.83 -13.65
CA GLU A 144 0.86 8.62 -14.38
C GLU A 144 0.82 8.82 -15.91
N GLY A 145 -0.03 9.72 -16.40
CA GLY A 145 -0.10 10.10 -17.81
C GLY A 145 0.92 11.16 -18.24
N SER A 146 1.64 11.80 -17.31
CA SER A 146 2.53 12.93 -17.58
C SER A 146 3.67 12.64 -18.56
N TRP A 147 4.12 11.39 -18.65
CA TRP A 147 5.13 10.97 -19.63
C TRP A 147 4.68 11.08 -21.09
N LYS A 148 3.37 11.02 -21.35
CA LYS A 148 2.81 11.14 -22.71
C LYS A 148 2.72 12.59 -23.18
N ASN A 149 2.43 13.48 -22.24
CA ASN A 149 2.19 14.90 -22.49
C ASN A 149 2.99 15.72 -21.47
N PRO A 150 4.30 15.95 -21.69
CA PRO A 150 5.10 16.76 -20.77
C PRO A 150 4.70 18.24 -20.87
N PRO A 151 5.00 19.06 -19.89
CA PRO A 151 4.49 19.09 -18.54
C PRO A 151 3.36 20.10 -18.40
N VAL A 152 2.18 19.64 -18.28
CA VAL A 152 1.06 20.49 -17.81
C VAL A 152 1.10 20.50 -16.30
N SER A 153 0.92 21.67 -15.69
CA SER A 153 0.67 21.77 -14.24
C SER A 153 -0.54 20.93 -13.91
N ILE A 154 -0.36 19.93 -13.03
CA ILE A 154 -1.46 19.07 -12.58
C ILE A 154 -2.17 19.80 -11.46
N ASP A 155 -3.48 19.97 -11.59
CA ASP A 155 -4.33 20.53 -10.54
C ASP A 155 -4.43 19.49 -9.40
N ILE A 156 -3.91 19.87 -8.22
CA ILE A 156 -3.93 19.06 -7.00
C ILE A 156 -5.03 19.50 -6.03
N ASP A 157 -5.90 20.43 -6.43
CA ASP A 157 -7.04 20.83 -5.61
C ASP A 157 -7.89 19.60 -5.26
N GLY A 158 -8.23 19.46 -3.98
CA GLY A 158 -8.91 18.29 -3.43
C GLY A 158 -8.00 17.14 -2.98
N LEU A 159 -6.66 17.22 -3.19
CA LEU A 159 -5.75 16.28 -2.54
C LEU A 159 -5.69 16.62 -1.04
N PRO A 160 -6.00 15.67 -0.12
CA PRO A 160 -5.99 15.96 1.31
C PRO A 160 -4.57 16.26 1.81
N SER A 161 -4.45 17.04 2.89
CA SER A 161 -3.24 17.08 3.69
C SER A 161 -3.05 15.73 4.43
N ILE A 162 -1.87 15.51 5.02
CA ILE A 162 -1.64 14.31 5.84
C ILE A 162 -2.55 14.29 7.08
N ASP A 163 -2.82 15.43 7.66
CA ASP A 163 -3.69 15.53 8.83
C ASP A 163 -5.15 15.27 8.43
N ASP A 164 -5.65 15.89 7.35
CA ASP A 164 -6.98 15.60 6.82
C ASP A 164 -7.15 14.12 6.43
N PHE A 165 -6.09 13.51 5.90
CA PHE A 165 -6.10 12.08 5.59
C PHE A 165 -6.26 11.21 6.84
N LYS A 166 -5.52 11.51 7.92
CA LYS A 166 -5.62 10.79 9.19
C LYS A 166 -6.98 10.96 9.83
N ASP A 167 -7.48 12.19 9.90
CA ASP A 167 -8.78 12.52 10.46
C ASP A 167 -9.90 11.80 9.68
N ALA A 168 -9.82 11.80 8.35
CA ALA A 168 -10.79 11.09 7.52
C ALA A 168 -10.78 9.57 7.76
N LEU A 169 -9.60 8.95 7.95
CA LEU A 169 -9.51 7.52 8.25
C LEU A 169 -9.95 7.18 9.68
N GLU A 170 -9.74 8.07 10.63
CA GLU A 170 -10.25 7.91 12.00
C GLU A 170 -11.78 7.93 12.02
N ASP A 171 -12.39 8.93 11.37
CA ASP A 171 -13.84 9.01 11.21
C ASP A 171 -14.42 7.77 10.50
N LEU A 172 -13.73 7.30 9.43
CA LEU A 172 -14.14 6.09 8.72
C LEU A 172 -14.01 4.85 9.58
N ALA A 173 -12.96 4.75 10.40
CA ALA A 173 -12.77 3.65 11.34
C ALA A 173 -13.94 3.56 12.33
N ASP A 174 -14.36 4.71 12.86
CA ASP A 174 -15.49 4.77 13.81
C ASP A 174 -16.83 4.42 13.14
N VAL A 175 -17.13 5.02 11.99
CA VAL A 175 -18.40 4.81 11.27
C VAL A 175 -18.53 3.36 10.77
N LEU A 176 -17.47 2.80 10.20
CA LEU A 176 -17.45 1.46 9.61
C LEU A 176 -17.12 0.36 10.65
N LYS A 177 -16.89 0.74 11.92
CA LYS A 177 -16.46 -0.17 12.98
C LYS A 177 -15.18 -0.93 12.62
N ILE A 178 -14.24 -0.24 11.97
CA ILE A 178 -12.93 -0.76 11.64
C ILE A 178 -11.98 -0.40 12.79
N ARG A 179 -11.35 -1.39 13.40
CA ARG A 179 -10.39 -1.16 14.49
C ARG A 179 -9.07 -0.59 13.96
N ARG A 180 -8.67 -0.99 12.74
CA ARG A 180 -7.40 -0.60 12.14
C ARG A 180 -7.37 -0.85 10.64
N PHE A 181 -6.81 0.10 9.91
CA PHE A 181 -6.40 -0.08 8.52
C PHE A 181 -4.96 -0.56 8.44
N VAL A 182 -4.68 -1.53 7.58
CA VAL A 182 -3.33 -2.03 7.30
C VAL A 182 -3.00 -1.75 5.85
N LEU A 183 -2.11 -0.81 5.59
CA LEU A 183 -1.61 -0.50 4.27
C LEU A 183 -0.47 -1.46 3.93
N LEU A 184 -0.64 -2.27 2.89
CA LEU A 184 0.32 -3.23 2.38
C LEU A 184 0.89 -2.69 1.07
N ILE A 185 2.03 -2.01 1.16
CA ILE A 185 2.61 -1.23 0.05
C ILE A 185 3.66 -2.08 -0.66
N ASP A 186 3.39 -2.39 -1.91
CA ASP A 186 4.30 -3.15 -2.78
C ASP A 186 5.04 -2.24 -3.75
N GLU A 187 6.18 -2.70 -4.22
CA GLU A 187 7.02 -1.98 -5.19
C GLU A 187 7.50 -0.60 -4.68
N ALA A 188 7.74 -0.49 -3.36
CA ALA A 188 7.94 0.78 -2.68
C ALA A 188 9.29 1.46 -2.93
N ALA A 189 10.28 0.79 -3.52
CA ALA A 189 11.61 1.38 -3.60
C ALA A 189 12.43 1.07 -4.86
N HIS A 190 12.21 -0.04 -5.56
CA HIS A 190 13.15 -0.51 -6.59
C HIS A 190 13.19 0.35 -7.86
N ILE A 191 12.12 1.05 -8.18
CA ILE A 191 12.02 1.93 -9.34
C ILE A 191 12.15 3.41 -8.97
N PHE A 192 12.30 3.72 -7.68
CA PHE A 192 12.38 5.08 -7.19
C PHE A 192 13.81 5.60 -7.28
N LEU A 193 13.96 6.85 -7.70
CA LEU A 193 15.20 7.60 -7.49
C LEU A 193 15.46 7.75 -5.98
N PRO A 194 16.72 7.92 -5.51
CA PRO A 194 17.03 8.07 -4.10
C PRO A 194 16.20 9.15 -3.39
N GLU A 195 15.92 10.26 -4.08
CA GLU A 195 15.06 11.33 -3.54
C GLU A 195 13.61 10.88 -3.39
N GLN A 196 13.08 10.16 -4.35
CA GLN A 196 11.72 9.59 -4.28
C GLN A 196 11.60 8.56 -3.16
N GLN A 197 12.64 7.78 -2.92
CA GLN A 197 12.68 6.83 -1.79
C GLN A 197 12.62 7.57 -0.44
N ARG A 198 13.36 8.67 -0.30
CA ARG A 198 13.31 9.51 0.91
C ARG A 198 11.91 10.10 1.13
N GLN A 199 11.28 10.60 0.08
CA GLN A 199 9.89 11.09 0.15
C GLN A 199 8.91 9.97 0.51
N PHE A 200 9.10 8.77 -0.03
CA PHE A 200 8.30 7.61 0.32
C PHE A 200 8.41 7.27 1.81
N PHE A 201 9.62 7.17 2.37
CA PHE A 201 9.77 6.80 3.77
C PHE A 201 9.30 7.90 4.72
N THR A 202 9.40 9.17 4.33
CA THR A 202 8.77 10.26 5.06
C THR A 202 7.25 10.07 5.09
N LEU A 203 6.62 9.84 3.94
CA LEU A 203 5.18 9.59 3.85
C LEU A 203 4.77 8.32 4.63
N PHE A 204 5.52 7.23 4.49
CA PHE A 204 5.29 5.96 5.20
C PHE A 204 5.23 6.16 6.72
N ARG A 205 6.13 6.97 7.27
CA ARG A 205 6.13 7.34 8.68
C ARG A 205 4.93 8.23 9.02
N ASP A 206 4.67 9.25 8.20
CA ASP A 206 3.69 10.30 8.49
C ASP A 206 2.23 9.82 8.35
N LEU A 207 1.95 8.83 7.51
CA LEU A 207 0.62 8.22 7.37
C LEU A 207 0.18 7.40 8.59
N ARG A 208 1.09 7.02 9.47
CA ARG A 208 0.78 6.15 10.61
C ARG A 208 -0.02 6.89 11.67
N SER A 209 -0.97 6.18 12.28
CA SER A 209 -1.73 6.64 13.45
C SER A 209 -2.13 5.43 14.31
N HIS A 210 -2.92 5.67 15.36
CA HIS A 210 -3.44 4.59 16.20
C HIS A 210 -4.36 3.62 15.43
N CYS A 211 -5.01 4.09 14.37
CA CYS A 211 -5.88 3.29 13.50
C CYS A 211 -5.25 2.94 12.14
N ILE A 212 -4.00 3.34 11.86
CA ILE A 212 -3.31 3.09 10.58
C ILE A 212 -1.96 2.45 10.82
N THR A 213 -1.73 1.27 10.23
CA THR A 213 -0.42 0.61 10.17
C THR A 213 0.05 0.57 8.72
N CYS A 214 1.30 0.97 8.47
CA CYS A 214 1.92 0.89 7.15
C CYS A 214 2.95 -0.25 7.12
N ASN A 215 2.88 -1.10 6.10
CA ASN A 215 3.90 -2.10 5.79
C ASN A 215 4.37 -1.89 4.35
N ALA A 216 5.65 -2.12 4.07
CA ALA A 216 6.22 -1.92 2.74
C ALA A 216 7.17 -3.03 2.33
N ALA A 217 7.15 -3.41 1.05
CA ALA A 217 8.11 -4.31 0.44
C ALA A 217 9.17 -3.50 -0.33
N VAL A 218 10.45 -3.72 0.00
CA VAL A 218 11.58 -2.99 -0.57
C VAL A 218 12.70 -3.95 -1.03
N TYR A 219 13.68 -3.40 -1.75
CA TYR A 219 14.84 -4.14 -2.24
C TYR A 219 16.07 -3.89 -1.37
N PRO A 220 16.94 -4.91 -1.17
CA PRO A 220 18.16 -4.75 -0.39
C PRO A 220 19.18 -3.87 -1.15
N GLY A 221 19.96 -3.10 -0.40
CA GLY A 221 21.16 -2.40 -0.89
C GLY A 221 20.90 -1.17 -1.78
N VAL A 222 19.67 -0.94 -2.24
CA VAL A 222 19.31 0.23 -3.08
C VAL A 222 18.33 1.17 -2.41
N THR A 223 17.96 0.88 -1.17
CA THR A 223 16.96 1.65 -0.44
C THR A 223 17.60 2.80 0.33
N SER A 224 17.15 4.04 0.03
CA SER A 224 17.54 5.26 0.73
C SER A 224 16.42 5.71 1.66
N PHE A 225 16.62 5.57 2.97
CA PHE A 225 15.59 5.89 3.97
C PHE A 225 15.45 7.40 4.26
N GLY A 226 16.47 8.20 3.96
CA GLY A 226 16.50 9.63 4.30
C GLY A 226 16.78 9.88 5.79
N GLU A 227 16.68 11.16 6.20
CA GLU A 227 16.99 11.58 7.57
C GLU A 227 15.80 11.43 8.53
N THR A 228 14.59 11.44 7.98
CA THR A 228 13.35 11.45 8.76
C THR A 228 12.84 10.07 9.17
N PHE A 229 13.27 9.03 8.49
CA PHE A 229 12.92 7.64 8.79
C PHE A 229 14.15 6.90 9.34
N GLN A 230 14.00 6.33 10.52
CA GLN A 230 15.04 5.56 11.18
C GLN A 230 14.68 4.07 11.16
N PRO A 231 15.35 3.24 10.33
CA PRO A 231 15.19 1.80 10.36
C PRO A 231 15.33 1.27 11.79
N VAL A 232 14.55 0.23 12.14
CA VAL A 232 14.49 -0.38 13.48
C VAL A 232 13.71 0.43 14.53
N HIS A 233 13.72 1.77 14.46
CA HIS A 233 12.89 2.60 15.36
C HIS A 233 11.49 2.82 14.78
N ASP A 234 11.41 3.11 13.49
CA ASP A 234 10.14 3.41 12.82
C ASP A 234 9.43 2.17 12.27
N ALA A 235 10.16 1.08 12.04
CA ALA A 235 9.59 -0.18 11.55
C ALA A 235 10.44 -1.39 11.94
N THR A 236 9.82 -2.55 12.02
CA THR A 236 10.52 -3.83 12.08
C THR A 236 11.07 -4.16 10.69
N MET A 237 12.39 -4.33 10.60
CA MET A 237 13.04 -4.75 9.35
C MET A 237 13.07 -6.27 9.28
N LEU A 238 12.37 -6.86 8.29
CA LEU A 238 12.37 -8.30 8.06
C LEU A 238 13.02 -8.60 6.71
N SER A 239 13.98 -9.52 6.69
CA SER A 239 14.62 -9.97 5.45
C SER A 239 14.02 -11.29 4.97
N ILE A 240 13.74 -11.37 3.67
CA ILE A 240 13.46 -12.63 2.98
C ILE A 240 14.70 -13.03 2.21
N ASP A 241 15.72 -13.48 2.92
CA ASP A 241 16.86 -14.15 2.29
C ASP A 241 16.57 -15.65 2.30
N ARG A 242 16.08 -16.14 1.17
CA ARG A 242 15.95 -17.59 1.00
C ARG A 242 17.32 -18.14 0.68
N ASP A 243 17.95 -18.74 1.65
CA ASP A 243 19.13 -19.56 1.41
C ASP A 243 18.69 -20.84 0.67
N VAL A 244 18.88 -20.85 -0.64
CA VAL A 244 18.50 -21.96 -1.52
C VAL A 244 19.23 -23.26 -1.15
N LEU A 245 20.26 -23.16 -0.29
CA LEU A 245 21.04 -24.28 0.24
C LEU A 245 20.57 -24.75 1.63
N SER A 246 19.55 -24.11 2.20
CA SER A 246 18.99 -24.54 3.48
C SER A 246 18.25 -25.86 3.33
N ALA A 247 18.29 -26.68 4.39
CA ALA A 247 17.67 -28.02 4.44
C ALA A 247 16.15 -28.02 4.20
N ASP A 248 15.51 -26.85 4.22
CA ASP A 248 14.06 -26.67 3.98
C ASP A 248 13.68 -26.74 2.50
N TYR A 249 14.67 -26.85 1.60
CA TYR A 249 14.48 -26.95 0.14
C TYR A 249 14.87 -28.31 -0.48
N VAL A 250 15.18 -29.30 0.36
CA VAL A 250 15.56 -30.66 -0.11
C VAL A 250 14.46 -31.66 0.18
#